data_f5de9aff295c7e3591151dfcf60e5a32
#
_entry.id   f5de9aff295c7e3591151dfcf60e5a32
#
_cell.length_a   1.000
_cell.length_b   1.000
_cell.length_c   1.000
_cell.angle_alpha   90.00
_cell.angle_beta   90.00
_cell.angle_gamma   90.00
#
_symmetry.space_group_name_H-M   'P 1'
#
loop_
_entity.id
_entity.type
_entity.pdbx_description
1 polymer ?
#
loop_
_entity_poly.entity_id
_entity_poly.type
_entity_poly.pdbx_seq_one_letter_code
_entity_poly.pdbx_strand_id
1 'polypeptide(L)'
;MPWKPQHPDDFPTLGWGVLDWWADLFPSPRDPAEPFVLTDSQARGVLEWFRLDPLTGRRVYRRGYSRRSKGRGKSPIEAGKAVAEFAGPVRFGGWDAAGQPVGVPWGGPGDPLPWVQVAAVSEGQTDNTWSVVYYFLTENDGELAEALRVDAGLTRCFFANGDSSIG
;
A
#
# COMPACT_ATOMS: atom_id res chain seq x y z
N MET A 1 -15.05 -16.06 16.41
CA MET A 1 -13.89 -15.40 15.76
C MET A 1 -13.35 -16.40 14.74
N PRO A 2 -13.38 -16.09 13.44
CA PRO A 2 -12.98 -17.06 12.41
C PRO A 2 -11.47 -17.26 12.34
N TRP A 3 -10.67 -16.21 12.61
CA TRP A 3 -9.23 -16.29 12.57
C TRP A 3 -8.66 -17.03 13.78
N LYS A 4 -7.68 -17.92 13.53
CA LYS A 4 -6.96 -18.67 14.56
C LYS A 4 -5.48 -18.66 14.25
N PRO A 5 -4.59 -18.36 15.23
CA PRO A 5 -3.15 -18.47 15.05
C PRO A 5 -2.74 -19.92 14.82
N GLN A 6 -1.79 -20.15 13.92
CA GLN A 6 -1.11 -21.42 13.74
C GLN A 6 0.15 -21.50 14.61
N HIS A 7 0.76 -20.34 14.88
CA HIS A 7 1.90 -20.18 15.76
C HIS A 7 1.66 -19.06 16.78
N PRO A 8 2.36 -19.04 17.92
CA PRO A 8 2.17 -18.02 18.97
C PRO A 8 2.37 -16.58 18.52
N ASP A 9 3.23 -16.37 17.52
CA ASP A 9 3.56 -15.03 16.98
C ASP A 9 2.69 -14.62 15.77
N ASP A 10 1.73 -15.46 15.37
CA ASP A 10 0.85 -15.17 14.26
C ASP A 10 -0.14 -14.06 14.62
N PHE A 11 -0.44 -13.23 13.63
CA PHE A 11 -1.45 -12.19 13.71
C PHE A 11 -2.18 -12.05 12.38
N PRO A 12 -3.47 -11.68 12.39
CA PRO A 12 -4.19 -11.42 11.15
C PRO A 12 -3.71 -10.10 10.54
N THR A 13 -3.49 -10.09 9.24
CA THR A 13 -3.03 -8.91 8.51
C THR A 13 -3.56 -8.89 7.08
N LEU A 14 -3.91 -7.71 6.59
CA LEU A 14 -4.17 -7.48 5.15
C LEU A 14 -2.86 -7.44 4.34
N GLY A 15 -1.72 -7.40 5.03
CA GLY A 15 -0.42 -7.20 4.40
C GLY A 15 -0.04 -8.29 3.39
N TRP A 16 -0.50 -9.53 3.54
CA TRP A 16 -0.28 -10.57 2.54
C TRP A 16 -0.93 -10.21 1.21
N GLY A 17 -2.20 -9.85 1.22
CA GLY A 17 -2.90 -9.41 0.02
C GLY A 17 -2.29 -8.15 -0.60
N VAL A 18 -1.74 -7.24 0.21
CA VAL A 18 -1.03 -6.06 -0.28
C VAL A 18 0.30 -6.44 -0.94
N LEU A 19 1.04 -7.39 -0.37
CA LEU A 19 2.32 -7.86 -0.95
C LEU A 19 2.10 -8.58 -2.29
N ASP A 20 1.10 -9.44 -2.36
CA ASP A 20 0.71 -10.12 -3.60
C ASP A 20 0.29 -9.08 -4.66
N TRP A 21 -0.55 -8.12 -4.26
CA TRP A 21 -0.99 -7.03 -5.14
C TRP A 21 0.16 -6.16 -5.66
N TRP A 22 1.20 -5.91 -4.84
CA TRP A 22 2.41 -5.22 -5.31
C TRP A 22 3.22 -6.09 -6.29
N ALA A 23 3.40 -7.37 -5.99
CA ALA A 23 4.12 -8.28 -6.86
C ALA A 23 3.44 -8.44 -8.23
N ASP A 24 2.12 -8.38 -8.26
CA ASP A 24 1.33 -8.52 -9.50
C ASP A 24 1.32 -7.25 -10.36
N LEU A 25 1.35 -6.06 -9.73
CA LEU A 25 1.04 -4.81 -10.43
C LEU A 25 2.19 -3.79 -10.44
N PHE A 26 3.12 -3.84 -9.47
CA PHE A 26 4.11 -2.79 -9.35
C PHE A 26 5.42 -3.16 -10.05
N PRO A 27 5.95 -2.26 -10.89
CA PRO A 27 7.29 -2.45 -11.44
C PRO A 27 8.34 -2.29 -10.34
N SER A 28 9.41 -3.09 -10.41
CA SER A 28 10.53 -2.92 -9.49
C SER A 28 11.23 -1.57 -9.73
N PRO A 29 11.56 -0.81 -8.66
CA PRO A 29 12.30 0.44 -8.80
C PRO A 29 13.74 0.28 -9.34
N ARG A 30 14.20 -0.95 -9.55
CA ARG A 30 15.52 -1.25 -10.11
C ARG A 30 15.48 -1.68 -11.56
N ASP A 31 14.44 -2.42 -11.91
CA ASP A 31 14.24 -2.94 -13.25
C ASP A 31 12.73 -3.05 -13.49
N PRO A 32 12.14 -2.19 -14.36
CA PRO A 32 10.70 -2.19 -14.57
C PRO A 32 10.16 -3.48 -15.19
N ALA A 33 11.00 -4.30 -15.79
CA ALA A 33 10.60 -5.61 -16.32
C ALA A 33 10.40 -6.67 -15.22
N GLU A 34 10.84 -6.37 -13.99
CA GLU A 34 10.73 -7.27 -12.84
C GLU A 34 9.64 -6.79 -11.88
N PRO A 35 8.96 -7.70 -11.15
CA PRO A 35 7.95 -7.32 -10.17
C PRO A 35 8.59 -6.68 -8.93
N PHE A 36 7.83 -5.85 -8.22
CA PHE A 36 8.26 -5.25 -6.97
C PHE A 36 8.18 -6.24 -5.80
N VAL A 37 9.23 -7.03 -5.65
CA VAL A 37 9.35 -8.03 -4.58
C VAL A 37 10.20 -7.48 -3.43
N LEU A 38 9.67 -7.56 -2.22
CA LEU A 38 10.35 -7.12 -1.01
C LEU A 38 11.22 -8.23 -0.40
N THR A 39 12.28 -7.82 0.28
CA THR A 39 13.01 -8.73 1.18
C THR A 39 12.15 -9.10 2.40
N ASP A 40 12.44 -10.22 3.06
CA ASP A 40 11.69 -10.68 4.25
C ASP A 40 11.56 -9.58 5.33
N SER A 41 12.64 -8.84 5.59
CA SER A 41 12.63 -7.77 6.58
C SER A 41 11.78 -6.55 6.16
N GLN A 42 11.62 -6.32 4.86
CA GLN A 42 10.76 -5.28 4.32
C GLN A 42 9.30 -5.74 4.34
N ALA A 43 9.05 -6.96 3.88
CA ALA A 43 7.74 -7.58 3.90
C ALA A 43 7.15 -7.64 5.32
N ARG A 44 7.96 -8.03 6.32
CA ARG A 44 7.53 -8.03 7.72
C ARG A 44 7.05 -6.65 8.17
N GLY A 45 7.70 -5.57 7.75
CA GLY A 45 7.25 -4.21 8.06
C GLY A 45 5.90 -3.85 7.43
N VAL A 46 5.60 -4.38 6.25
CA VAL A 46 4.29 -4.24 5.59
C VAL A 46 3.25 -5.08 6.32
N LEU A 47 3.55 -6.34 6.64
CA LEU A 47 2.63 -7.21 7.39
C LEU A 47 2.22 -6.57 8.72
N GLU A 48 3.18 -6.06 9.49
CA GLU A 48 2.92 -5.35 10.75
C GLU A 48 2.10 -4.07 10.54
N TRP A 49 2.41 -3.29 9.52
CA TRP A 49 1.64 -2.05 9.23
C TRP A 49 0.17 -2.34 8.98
N PHE A 50 -0.14 -3.43 8.27
CA PHE A 50 -1.51 -3.84 7.94
C PHE A 50 -2.14 -4.82 8.94
N ARG A 51 -1.52 -5.00 10.11
CA ARG A 51 -2.01 -5.87 11.18
C ARG A 51 -3.39 -5.45 11.67
N LEU A 52 -4.24 -6.47 11.89
CA LEU A 52 -5.60 -6.30 12.37
C LEU A 52 -5.77 -6.82 13.79
N ASP A 53 -6.70 -6.23 14.50
CA ASP A 53 -7.28 -6.80 15.70
C ASP A 53 -8.22 -7.94 15.31
N PRO A 54 -8.00 -9.16 15.81
CA PRO A 54 -8.75 -10.35 15.38
C PRO A 54 -10.23 -10.31 15.79
N LEU A 55 -10.61 -9.52 16.79
CA LEU A 55 -11.99 -9.40 17.26
C LEU A 55 -12.79 -8.40 16.44
N THR A 56 -12.16 -7.29 16.05
CA THR A 56 -12.84 -6.16 15.43
C THR A 56 -12.55 -5.99 13.94
N GLY A 57 -11.51 -6.62 13.39
CA GLY A 57 -11.02 -6.38 12.04
C GLY A 57 -10.40 -4.99 11.83
N ARG A 58 -10.23 -4.21 12.90
CA ARG A 58 -9.65 -2.86 12.80
C ARG A 58 -8.13 -2.92 12.76
N ARG A 59 -7.52 -1.95 12.10
CA ARG A 59 -6.08 -1.75 12.10
C ARG A 59 -5.58 -1.54 13.53
N VAL A 60 -4.56 -2.31 13.94
CA VAL A 60 -3.92 -2.17 15.26
C VAL A 60 -3.12 -0.88 15.32
N TYR A 61 -2.39 -0.55 14.26
CA TYR A 61 -1.53 0.62 14.23
C TYR A 61 -2.16 1.76 13.43
N ARG A 62 -2.18 2.95 14.04
CA ARG A 62 -2.58 4.22 13.38
C ARG A 62 -1.38 5.09 13.04
N ARG A 63 -0.22 4.77 13.60
CA ARG A 63 1.05 5.46 13.38
C ARG A 63 2.16 4.45 13.31
N GLY A 64 3.11 4.68 12.43
CA GLY A 64 4.31 3.86 12.29
C GLY A 64 5.54 4.74 12.17
N TYR A 65 6.67 4.20 12.61
CA TYR A 65 7.96 4.82 12.48
C TYR A 65 8.93 3.86 11.79
N SER A 66 9.40 4.22 10.61
CA SER A 66 10.35 3.41 9.85
C SER A 66 11.75 4.01 9.95
N ARG A 67 12.66 3.32 10.63
CA ARG A 67 14.06 3.70 10.72
C ARG A 67 14.91 2.69 9.96
N ARG A 68 15.44 3.08 8.83
CA ARG A 68 16.34 2.29 7.99
C ARG A 68 17.52 3.14 7.53
N SER A 69 18.70 2.52 7.33
CA SER A 69 19.85 3.20 6.76
C SER A 69 19.57 3.64 5.31
N LYS A 70 20.38 4.58 4.81
CA LYS A 70 20.33 5.02 3.41
C LYS A 70 20.51 3.83 2.46
N GLY A 71 19.77 3.80 1.37
CA GLY A 71 19.81 2.73 0.36
C GLY A 71 19.07 1.44 0.72
N ARG A 72 18.33 1.38 1.86
CA ARG A 72 17.57 0.21 2.29
C ARG A 72 16.11 0.21 1.82
N GLY A 73 15.79 0.94 0.74
CA GLY A 73 14.47 0.88 0.10
C GLY A 73 13.34 1.56 0.89
N LYS A 74 13.63 2.58 1.71
CA LYS A 74 12.56 3.32 2.43
C LYS A 74 11.56 3.94 1.50
N SER A 75 12.02 4.77 0.55
CA SER A 75 11.12 5.50 -0.35
C SER A 75 10.24 4.59 -1.21
N PRO A 76 10.75 3.50 -1.82
CA PRO A 76 9.88 2.56 -2.52
C PRO A 76 8.80 1.92 -1.64
N ILE A 77 9.13 1.55 -0.40
CA ILE A 77 8.16 0.94 0.52
C ILE A 77 7.11 1.95 0.95
N GLU A 78 7.52 3.19 1.28
CA GLU A 78 6.57 4.23 1.67
C GLU A 78 5.70 4.67 0.48
N ALA A 79 6.28 4.76 -0.72
CA ALA A 79 5.52 5.01 -1.95
C ALA A 79 4.51 3.89 -2.23
N GLY A 80 4.93 2.62 -2.15
CA GLY A 80 4.02 1.48 -2.31
C GLY A 80 2.89 1.50 -1.27
N LYS A 81 3.20 1.81 0.00
CA LYS A 81 2.15 1.97 1.03
C LYS A 81 1.20 3.14 0.71
N ALA A 82 1.72 4.27 0.23
CA ALA A 82 0.89 5.41 -0.13
C ALA A 82 -0.10 5.04 -1.26
N VAL A 83 0.37 4.36 -2.31
CA VAL A 83 -0.50 3.89 -3.39
C VAL A 83 -1.48 2.82 -2.89
N ALA A 84 -1.04 1.92 -2.01
CA ALA A 84 -1.92 0.91 -1.42
C ALA A 84 -3.03 1.55 -0.55
N GLU A 85 -2.69 2.50 0.31
CA GLU A 85 -3.69 3.22 1.13
C GLU A 85 -4.67 4.03 0.27
N PHE A 86 -4.25 4.46 -0.92
CA PHE A 86 -5.09 5.20 -1.85
C PHE A 86 -6.02 4.29 -2.65
N ALA A 87 -5.51 3.22 -3.27
CA ALA A 87 -6.25 2.42 -4.24
C ALA A 87 -6.16 0.90 -4.02
N GLY A 88 -5.38 0.44 -3.04
CA GLY A 88 -5.12 -0.98 -2.80
C GLY A 88 -6.14 -1.67 -1.89
N PRO A 89 -5.97 -2.98 -1.67
CA PRO A 89 -6.86 -3.81 -0.87
C PRO A 89 -6.58 -3.65 0.64
N VAL A 90 -6.71 -2.44 1.17
CA VAL A 90 -6.27 -2.06 2.53
C VAL A 90 -7.41 -1.91 3.53
N ARG A 91 -8.66 -1.94 3.10
CA ARG A 91 -9.83 -1.93 3.95
C ARG A 91 -10.25 -3.35 4.28
N PHE A 92 -10.56 -3.61 5.55
CA PHE A 92 -11.05 -4.92 5.97
C PHE A 92 -12.46 -5.17 5.40
N GLY A 93 -12.58 -6.16 4.52
CA GLY A 93 -13.83 -6.57 3.86
C GLY A 93 -14.51 -7.77 4.55
N GLY A 94 -13.86 -8.37 5.54
CA GLY A 94 -14.38 -9.55 6.24
C GLY A 94 -13.34 -10.65 6.37
N TRP A 95 -13.79 -11.81 6.80
CA TRP A 95 -12.99 -13.04 6.90
C TRP A 95 -13.45 -14.01 5.82
N ASP A 96 -12.52 -14.67 5.17
CA ASP A 96 -12.83 -15.74 4.22
C ASP A 96 -13.23 -17.05 4.94
N ALA A 97 -13.51 -18.10 4.15
CA ALA A 97 -13.90 -19.41 4.67
C ALA A 97 -12.79 -20.09 5.49
N ALA A 98 -11.52 -19.74 5.26
CA ALA A 98 -10.37 -20.23 6.01
C ALA A 98 -10.06 -19.37 7.25
N GLY A 99 -10.84 -18.29 7.48
CA GLY A 99 -10.63 -17.37 8.58
C GLY A 99 -9.51 -16.36 8.33
N GLN A 100 -9.08 -16.17 7.08
CA GLN A 100 -8.10 -15.15 6.73
C GLN A 100 -8.79 -13.82 6.43
N PRO A 101 -8.16 -12.67 6.74
CA PRO A 101 -8.74 -11.39 6.46
C PRO A 101 -8.70 -11.07 4.96
N VAL A 102 -9.81 -10.60 4.44
CA VAL A 102 -9.94 -10.16 3.04
C VAL A 102 -9.80 -8.65 2.97
N GLY A 103 -8.86 -8.18 2.17
CA GLY A 103 -8.69 -6.76 1.84
C GLY A 103 -9.54 -6.36 0.65
N VAL A 104 -10.14 -5.16 0.74
CA VAL A 104 -10.86 -4.55 -0.38
C VAL A 104 -10.42 -3.08 -0.52
N PRO A 105 -10.49 -2.48 -1.72
CA PRO A 105 -10.18 -1.07 -1.89
C PRO A 105 -11.27 -0.17 -1.27
N TRP A 106 -10.92 1.10 -1.08
CA TRP A 106 -11.89 2.16 -0.78
C TRP A 106 -12.76 2.45 -2.00
N GLY A 107 -13.91 3.10 -1.80
CA GLY A 107 -14.81 3.54 -2.87
C GLY A 107 -16.09 2.71 -2.98
N GLY A 108 -16.37 1.85 -2.00
CA GLY A 108 -17.69 1.22 -1.86
C GLY A 108 -18.75 2.22 -1.40
N PRO A 109 -20.07 1.90 -1.56
CA PRO A 109 -21.15 2.75 -1.09
C PRO A 109 -21.03 3.07 0.41
N GLY A 110 -20.93 4.37 0.73
CA GLY A 110 -20.79 4.85 2.12
C GLY A 110 -19.35 4.86 2.66
N ASP A 111 -18.35 4.46 1.87
CA ASP A 111 -16.95 4.61 2.26
C ASP A 111 -16.52 6.08 2.15
N PRO A 112 -15.63 6.54 3.06
CA PRO A 112 -14.96 7.82 2.87
C PRO A 112 -14.04 7.75 1.64
N LEU A 113 -13.91 8.88 0.95
CA LEU A 113 -12.92 9.00 -0.13
C LEU A 113 -11.52 8.93 0.45
N PRO A 114 -10.61 8.13 -0.11
CA PRO A 114 -9.25 8.06 0.35
C PRO A 114 -8.52 9.39 0.10
N TRP A 115 -7.82 9.85 1.11
CA TRP A 115 -6.93 10.99 1.02
C TRP A 115 -5.58 10.61 1.61
N VAL A 116 -4.56 10.56 0.79
CA VAL A 116 -3.18 10.26 1.21
C VAL A 116 -2.31 11.47 0.94
N GLN A 117 -1.51 11.85 1.93
CA GLN A 117 -0.62 12.99 1.82
C GLN A 117 0.82 12.57 2.10
N VAL A 118 1.73 12.93 1.20
CA VAL A 118 3.18 12.83 1.40
C VAL A 118 3.69 14.21 1.81
N ALA A 119 4.24 14.30 3.02
CA ALA A 119 4.75 15.55 3.56
C ALA A 119 6.17 15.38 4.11
N ALA A 120 7.01 16.39 3.94
CA ALA A 120 8.35 16.45 4.50
C ALA A 120 8.72 17.89 4.88
N VAL A 121 9.86 18.05 5.58
CA VAL A 121 10.35 19.37 5.99
C VAL A 121 10.95 20.19 4.83
N SER A 122 11.21 19.56 3.71
CA SER A 122 11.66 20.24 2.47
C SER A 122 11.08 19.56 1.24
N GLU A 123 10.91 20.33 0.18
CA GLU A 123 10.41 19.86 -1.12
C GLU A 123 11.24 18.68 -1.64
N GLY A 124 12.57 18.80 -1.66
CA GLY A 124 13.44 17.72 -2.12
C GLY A 124 13.39 16.43 -1.30
N GLN A 125 12.85 16.46 -0.07
CA GLN A 125 12.57 15.24 0.70
C GLN A 125 11.22 14.62 0.33
N THR A 126 10.25 15.44 0.01
CA THR A 126 8.95 14.97 -0.52
C THR A 126 9.17 14.29 -1.87
N ASP A 127 9.97 14.89 -2.73
CA ASP A 127 10.30 14.37 -4.06
C ASP A 127 10.92 12.97 -4.04
N ASN A 128 11.69 12.64 -3.00
CA ASN A 128 12.27 11.30 -2.85
C ASN A 128 11.23 10.18 -2.72
N THR A 129 10.04 10.48 -2.23
CA THR A 129 8.96 9.49 -2.14
C THR A 129 7.98 9.66 -3.28
N TRP A 130 7.65 10.92 -3.63
CA TRP A 130 6.73 11.23 -4.71
C TRP A 130 7.22 10.74 -6.07
N SER A 131 8.51 10.94 -6.38
CA SER A 131 9.09 10.43 -7.62
C SER A 131 8.94 8.92 -7.78
N VAL A 132 8.94 8.16 -6.68
CA VAL A 132 8.70 6.72 -6.72
C VAL A 132 7.21 6.40 -6.89
N VAL A 133 6.30 7.16 -6.26
CA VAL A 133 4.86 7.04 -6.53
C VAL A 133 4.57 7.29 -8.00
N TYR A 134 5.11 8.38 -8.54
CA TYR A 134 4.96 8.74 -9.94
C TYR A 134 5.54 7.67 -10.87
N TYR A 135 6.75 7.16 -10.55
CA TYR A 135 7.37 6.05 -11.27
C TYR A 135 6.46 4.82 -11.31
N PHE A 136 5.93 4.37 -10.17
CA PHE A 136 5.03 3.22 -10.15
C PHE A 136 3.80 3.39 -11.04
N LEU A 137 3.26 4.61 -11.10
CA LEU A 137 2.04 4.90 -11.85
C LEU A 137 2.29 5.15 -13.35
N THR A 138 3.50 5.50 -13.76
CA THR A 138 3.80 5.92 -15.14
C THR A 138 4.71 4.96 -15.90
N GLU A 139 5.42 4.09 -15.20
CA GLU A 139 6.27 3.08 -15.84
C GLU A 139 5.42 2.03 -16.56
N ASN A 140 6.01 1.27 -17.46
CA ASN A 140 5.33 0.28 -18.30
C ASN A 140 4.08 0.85 -19.01
N ASP A 141 4.25 2.02 -19.66
CA ASP A 141 3.18 2.75 -20.36
C ASP A 141 1.98 3.12 -19.46
N GLY A 142 2.19 3.21 -18.13
CA GLY A 142 1.16 3.58 -17.18
C GLY A 142 0.19 2.44 -16.83
N GLU A 143 0.58 1.19 -17.04
CA GLU A 143 -0.25 0.01 -16.81
C GLU A 143 -0.88 -0.01 -15.41
N LEU A 144 -0.11 0.34 -14.36
CA LEU A 144 -0.65 0.43 -13.00
C LEU A 144 -1.70 1.55 -12.87
N ALA A 145 -1.44 2.73 -13.44
CA ALA A 145 -2.39 3.84 -13.38
C ALA A 145 -3.69 3.49 -14.11
N GLU A 146 -3.61 2.82 -15.25
CA GLU A 146 -4.78 2.33 -15.98
C GLU A 146 -5.56 1.30 -15.17
N ALA A 147 -4.88 0.29 -14.61
CA ALA A 147 -5.51 -0.75 -13.79
C ALA A 147 -6.22 -0.18 -12.56
N LEU A 148 -5.66 0.87 -11.94
CA LEU A 148 -6.25 1.56 -10.79
C LEU A 148 -7.23 2.68 -11.18
N ARG A 149 -7.35 3.02 -12.45
CA ARG A 149 -8.12 4.16 -12.97
C ARG A 149 -7.69 5.48 -12.32
N VAL A 150 -6.39 5.68 -12.23
CA VAL A 150 -5.76 6.85 -11.62
C VAL A 150 -5.15 7.71 -12.71
N ASP A 151 -5.41 9.01 -12.65
CA ASP A 151 -4.70 10.01 -13.44
C ASP A 151 -3.46 10.48 -12.66
N ALA A 152 -2.27 10.19 -13.19
CA ALA A 152 -1.00 10.45 -12.54
C ALA A 152 -0.41 11.80 -13.00
N GLY A 153 -0.49 12.80 -12.14
CA GLY A 153 0.16 14.10 -12.34
C GLY A 153 1.51 14.22 -11.62
N LEU A 154 2.27 15.26 -11.97
CA LEU A 154 3.61 15.47 -11.41
C LEU A 154 3.63 15.73 -9.90
N THR A 155 2.56 16.26 -9.33
CA THR A 155 2.47 16.60 -7.90
C THR A 155 1.28 15.96 -7.20
N ARG A 156 0.35 15.40 -7.94
CA ARG A 156 -0.88 14.78 -7.43
C ARG A 156 -1.35 13.69 -8.37
N CYS A 157 -2.00 12.68 -7.79
CA CYS A 157 -2.77 11.70 -8.54
C CYS A 157 -4.23 11.76 -8.11
N PHE A 158 -5.12 11.50 -9.04
CA PHE A 158 -6.56 11.48 -8.81
C PHE A 158 -7.15 10.19 -9.35
N PHE A 159 -8.25 9.73 -8.80
CA PHE A 159 -9.08 8.78 -9.55
C PHE A 159 -9.65 9.48 -10.79
N ALA A 160 -9.84 8.73 -11.87
CA ALA A 160 -10.31 9.26 -13.14
C ALA A 160 -11.66 10.01 -13.05
N ASN A 161 -12.45 9.75 -12.00
CA ASN A 161 -13.69 10.47 -11.69
C ASN A 161 -13.46 11.77 -10.90
N GLY A 162 -12.24 12.08 -10.48
CA GLY A 162 -11.90 13.29 -9.74
C GLY A 162 -12.31 13.33 -8.26
N ASP A 163 -12.84 12.22 -7.72
CA ASP A 163 -13.46 12.21 -6.39
C ASP A 163 -12.47 12.12 -5.22
N SER A 164 -11.20 11.79 -5.47
CA SER A 164 -10.16 11.77 -4.43
C SER A 164 -8.77 11.96 -5.02
N SER A 165 -7.77 12.19 -4.16
CA SER A 165 -6.40 12.45 -4.62
C SER A 165 -5.33 11.91 -3.67
N ILE A 166 -4.13 11.74 -4.22
CA ILE A 166 -2.86 11.54 -3.51
C ILE A 166 -1.90 12.65 -3.92
N GLY A 167 -1.21 13.23 -2.95
CA GLY A 167 -0.24 14.31 -3.20
C GLY A 167 0.62 14.59 -1.97
#